data_b2a85821f5475637cb46bf6781a5bd8e
#
_entry.id   b2a85821f5475637cb46bf6781a5bd8e
#
_cell.length_a   1.000
_cell.length_b   1.000
_cell.length_c   1.000
_cell.angle_alpha   90.00
_cell.angle_beta   90.00
_cell.angle_gamma   90.00
#
_symmetry.space_group_name_H-M   'P 1'
#
loop_
_entity.id
_entity.type
_entity.pdbx_description
1 polymer ?
#
loop_
_entity_poly.entity_id
_entity_poly.type
_entity_poly.pdbx_seq_one_letter_code
_entity_poly.pdbx_strand_id
1 'polypeptide(L)'
;MAWEKVKENRGSGGVDVQTLEAFAAQLSSQLDRLHRELKEDAYKPLPVRQHPIPKRGKPGEYRMLGIPAIYDRVCQQALLNRLEPIFEPIFDNASFGYRRGRSPKDALRKVWQEIQVGAEWIVDADLREQNHFSGLASRSEYATIWDGAPRRWCKAAAKSNRLIL
;
A
#
# COMPACT_ATOMS: atom_id res chain seq x y z
N MET A 1 -4.46 17.36 10.97
CA MET A 1 -3.02 17.07 11.22
C MET A 1 -2.75 15.57 11.09
N ALA A 2 -1.47 15.13 10.91
CA ALA A 2 -1.14 13.70 10.79
C ALA A 2 -1.52 12.90 12.06
N TRP A 3 -1.26 13.46 13.23
CA TRP A 3 -1.62 12.85 14.51
C TRP A 3 -3.11 12.55 14.64
N GLU A 4 -3.98 13.48 14.27
CA GLU A 4 -5.43 13.28 14.38
C GLU A 4 -5.90 12.04 13.61
N LYS A 5 -5.38 11.84 12.39
CA LYS A 5 -5.72 10.67 11.59
C LYS A 5 -5.21 9.36 12.22
N VAL A 6 -4.00 9.36 12.80
CA VAL A 6 -3.46 8.19 13.49
C VAL A 6 -4.29 7.87 14.74
N LYS A 7 -4.73 8.89 15.48
CA LYS A 7 -5.59 8.76 16.66
C LYS A 7 -6.98 8.20 16.31
N GLU A 8 -7.60 8.71 15.24
CA GLU A 8 -8.90 8.23 14.73
C GLU A 8 -8.89 6.74 14.38
N ASN A 9 -7.80 6.24 13.84
CA ASN A 9 -7.66 4.84 13.46
C ASN A 9 -7.57 3.86 14.64
N ARG A 10 -7.41 4.33 15.88
CA ARG A 10 -7.42 3.54 17.13
C ARG A 10 -6.58 2.26 17.08
N GLY A 11 -5.47 2.29 16.34
CA GLY A 11 -4.61 1.11 16.18
C GLY A 11 -3.80 0.79 17.44
N SER A 12 -3.47 -0.49 17.62
CA SER A 12 -2.62 -0.95 18.73
C SER A 12 -1.18 -0.45 18.61
N GLY A 13 -0.44 -0.44 19.73
CA GLY A 13 0.99 -0.09 19.76
C GLY A 13 1.86 -1.02 18.91
N GLY A 14 3.01 -0.51 18.49
CA GLY A 14 4.01 -1.26 17.74
C GLY A 14 4.87 -2.17 18.63
N VAL A 15 6.13 -2.35 18.24
CA VAL A 15 7.12 -3.13 19.01
C VAL A 15 7.45 -2.48 20.35
N ASP A 16 7.34 -1.15 20.44
CA ASP A 16 7.54 -0.33 21.64
C ASP A 16 6.40 -0.42 22.66
N VAL A 17 5.30 -1.11 22.30
CA VAL A 17 4.10 -1.27 23.12
C VAL A 17 3.47 0.07 23.56
N GLN A 18 3.90 1.19 22.99
CA GLN A 18 3.37 2.51 23.33
C GLN A 18 1.89 2.61 22.95
N THR A 19 1.04 3.12 23.86
CA THR A 19 -0.39 3.35 23.59
C THR A 19 -0.62 4.75 22.99
N LEU A 20 -1.80 4.94 22.38
CA LEU A 20 -2.18 6.26 21.84
C LEU A 20 -2.27 7.31 22.93
N GLU A 21 -2.74 6.93 24.14
CA GLU A 21 -2.85 7.80 25.30
C GLU A 21 -1.47 8.22 25.81
N ALA A 22 -0.53 7.27 25.92
CA ALA A 22 0.84 7.54 26.33
C ALA A 22 1.55 8.45 25.32
N PHE A 23 1.33 8.26 24.02
CA PHE A 23 1.85 9.13 22.98
C PHE A 23 1.23 10.52 23.06
N ALA A 24 -0.09 10.62 23.27
CA ALA A 24 -0.81 11.88 23.38
C ALA A 24 -0.32 12.73 24.59
N ALA A 25 0.01 12.07 25.71
CA ALA A 25 0.52 12.76 26.90
C ALA A 25 1.85 13.48 26.63
N GLN A 26 2.62 13.02 25.64
CA GLN A 26 3.91 13.58 25.25
C GLN A 26 3.92 14.13 23.82
N LEU A 27 2.75 14.50 23.29
CA LEU A 27 2.55 14.80 21.86
C LEU A 27 3.54 15.87 21.35
N SER A 28 3.66 17.01 22.05
CA SER A 28 4.53 18.11 21.62
C SER A 28 5.97 17.65 21.49
N SER A 29 6.50 17.05 22.55
CA SER A 29 7.90 16.58 22.55
C SER A 29 8.18 15.50 21.50
N GLN A 30 7.21 14.60 21.24
CA GLN A 30 7.33 13.56 20.21
C GLN A 30 7.32 14.17 18.80
N LEU A 31 6.48 15.16 18.54
CA LEU A 31 6.41 15.84 17.25
C LEU A 31 7.67 16.71 17.01
N ASP A 32 8.16 17.42 18.03
CA ASP A 32 9.37 18.22 17.93
C ASP A 32 10.60 17.33 17.68
N ARG A 33 10.65 16.18 18.34
CA ARG A 33 11.66 15.16 18.11
C ARG A 33 11.61 14.66 16.67
N LEU A 34 10.43 14.27 16.17
CA LEU A 34 10.24 13.78 14.80
C LEU A 34 10.67 14.84 13.77
N HIS A 35 10.27 16.09 13.99
CA HIS A 35 10.66 17.19 13.12
C HIS A 35 12.18 17.37 13.06
N ARG A 36 12.86 17.36 14.20
CA ARG A 36 14.32 17.45 14.28
C ARG A 36 15.00 16.29 13.59
N GLU A 37 14.60 15.03 13.92
CA GLU A 37 15.17 13.83 13.31
C GLU A 37 15.01 13.80 11.79
N LEU A 38 13.87 14.25 11.26
CA LEU A 38 13.64 14.34 9.79
C LEU A 38 14.50 15.45 9.17
N LYS A 39 14.67 16.59 9.86
CA LYS A 39 15.49 17.71 9.36
C LYS A 39 16.98 17.37 9.34
N GLU A 40 17.43 16.57 10.28
CA GLU A 40 18.84 16.20 10.45
C GLU A 40 19.21 14.88 9.74
N ASP A 41 18.24 14.30 8.96
CA ASP A 41 18.39 12.98 8.31
C ASP A 41 18.77 11.86 9.30
N ALA A 42 18.32 11.98 10.54
CA ALA A 42 18.63 11.08 11.65
C ALA A 42 17.47 10.13 11.98
N TYR A 43 16.32 10.30 11.32
CA TYR A 43 15.15 9.46 11.56
C TYR A 43 15.41 8.01 11.14
N LYS A 44 15.16 7.09 12.08
CA LYS A 44 15.22 5.64 11.83
C LYS A 44 13.92 4.99 12.31
N PRO A 45 13.15 4.35 11.42
CA PRO A 45 11.93 3.66 11.82
C PRO A 45 12.25 2.46 12.72
N LEU A 46 11.36 2.20 13.66
CA LEU A 46 11.43 1.01 14.51
C LEU A 46 11.02 -0.24 13.72
N PRO A 47 11.50 -1.43 14.12
CA PRO A 47 10.98 -2.68 13.58
C PRO A 47 9.46 -2.79 13.75
N VAL A 48 8.78 -3.42 12.79
CA VAL A 48 7.35 -3.65 12.90
C VAL A 48 7.05 -4.84 13.83
N ARG A 49 6.03 -4.71 14.67
CA ARG A 49 5.52 -5.84 15.44
C ARG A 49 4.72 -6.75 14.54
N GLN A 50 5.12 -8.00 14.41
CA GLN A 50 4.40 -8.98 13.61
C GLN A 50 3.20 -9.55 14.38
N HIS A 51 2.05 -9.60 13.71
CA HIS A 51 0.82 -10.19 14.22
C HIS A 51 0.26 -11.19 13.20
N PRO A 52 0.12 -12.49 13.58
CA PRO A 52 -0.42 -13.50 12.66
C PRO A 52 -1.93 -13.33 12.51
N ILE A 53 -2.41 -13.25 11.27
CA ILE A 53 -3.83 -13.21 10.92
C ILE A 53 -4.17 -14.50 10.17
N PRO A 54 -5.16 -15.29 10.60
CA PRO A 54 -5.58 -16.49 9.89
C PRO A 54 -6.03 -16.16 8.46
N LYS A 55 -5.62 -16.94 7.47
CA LYS A 55 -6.12 -16.81 6.10
C LYS A 55 -7.53 -17.39 6.01
N ARG A 56 -8.44 -16.62 5.44
CA ARG A 56 -9.81 -17.07 5.24
C ARG A 56 -9.84 -18.28 4.28
N GLY A 57 -10.53 -19.35 4.66
CA GLY A 57 -10.68 -20.55 3.84
C GLY A 57 -9.47 -21.48 3.80
N LYS A 58 -8.40 -21.20 4.57
CA LYS A 58 -7.19 -22.04 4.64
C LYS A 58 -6.82 -22.30 6.10
N PRO A 59 -7.38 -23.34 6.73
CA PRO A 59 -7.08 -23.67 8.11
C PRO A 59 -5.58 -23.94 8.31
N GLY A 60 -5.00 -23.34 9.36
CA GLY A 60 -3.58 -23.50 9.68
C GLY A 60 -2.62 -22.55 8.93
N GLU A 61 -3.09 -21.83 7.91
CA GLU A 61 -2.28 -20.79 7.25
C GLU A 61 -2.52 -19.42 7.86
N TYR A 62 -1.43 -18.67 8.06
CA TYR A 62 -1.42 -17.30 8.58
C TYR A 62 -0.75 -16.34 7.61
N ARG A 63 -1.21 -15.12 7.59
CA ARG A 63 -0.48 -13.98 7.01
C ARG A 63 0.06 -13.12 8.15
N MET A 64 1.29 -12.66 8.03
CA MET A 64 1.88 -11.78 9.05
C MET A 64 1.49 -10.33 8.75
N LEU A 65 0.84 -9.67 9.73
CA LEU A 65 0.57 -8.25 9.69
C LEU A 65 1.69 -7.52 10.42
N GLY A 66 2.38 -6.61 9.76
CA GLY A 66 3.34 -5.71 10.37
C GLY A 66 2.63 -4.49 10.99
N ILE A 67 2.81 -4.28 12.29
CA ILE A 67 2.24 -3.14 13.03
C ILE A 67 3.37 -2.18 13.38
N PRO A 68 3.48 -1.01 12.73
CA PRO A 68 4.50 -0.01 13.04
C PRO A 68 4.24 0.65 14.40
N ALA A 69 5.27 1.22 15.01
CA ALA A 69 5.14 2.09 16.18
C ALA A 69 4.24 3.31 15.88
N ILE A 70 3.63 3.88 16.91
CA ILE A 70 2.77 5.08 16.75
C ILE A 70 3.58 6.25 16.18
N TYR A 71 4.81 6.42 16.64
CA TYR A 71 5.74 7.42 16.13
C TYR A 71 5.95 7.31 14.61
N ASP A 72 6.21 6.09 14.13
CA ASP A 72 6.40 5.82 12.69
C ASP A 72 5.11 6.01 11.89
N ARG A 73 3.95 5.65 12.46
CA ARG A 73 2.64 5.91 11.81
C ARG A 73 2.38 7.41 11.64
N VAL A 74 2.78 8.23 12.61
CA VAL A 74 2.66 9.70 12.48
C VAL A 74 3.57 10.23 11.38
N CYS A 75 4.80 9.72 11.28
CA CYS A 75 5.71 10.03 10.18
C CYS A 75 5.13 9.63 8.82
N GLN A 76 4.67 8.38 8.68
CA GLN A 76 4.03 7.87 7.47
C GLN A 76 2.81 8.69 7.06
N GLN A 77 1.96 9.06 8.03
CA GLN A 77 0.78 9.89 7.75
C GLN A 77 1.17 11.33 7.35
N ALA A 78 2.23 11.87 7.90
CA ALA A 78 2.75 13.18 7.50
C ALA A 78 3.26 13.16 6.06
N LEU A 79 3.99 12.13 5.69
CA LEU A 79 4.44 11.89 4.31
C LEU A 79 3.24 11.72 3.36
N LEU A 80 2.27 10.89 3.72
CA LEU A 80 1.06 10.68 2.91
C LEU A 80 0.33 12.00 2.66
N ASN A 81 0.16 12.83 3.68
CA ASN A 81 -0.52 14.13 3.53
C ASN A 81 0.20 15.09 2.56
N ARG A 82 1.52 14.89 2.35
CA ARG A 82 2.32 15.69 1.40
C ARG A 82 2.32 15.09 0.01
N LEU A 83 2.36 13.76 -0.11
CA LEU A 83 2.45 13.06 -1.38
C LEU A 83 1.08 12.91 -2.07
N GLU A 84 0.01 12.67 -1.29
CA GLU A 84 -1.33 12.48 -1.83
C GLU A 84 -1.77 13.60 -2.81
N PRO A 85 -1.65 14.92 -2.47
CA PRO A 85 -2.03 15.97 -3.40
C PRO A 85 -1.19 16.03 -4.69
N ILE A 86 0.03 15.49 -4.66
CA ILE A 86 0.94 15.47 -5.81
C ILE A 86 0.58 14.31 -6.74
N PHE A 87 0.34 13.12 -6.17
CA PHE A 87 0.14 11.91 -6.95
C PHE A 87 -1.31 11.64 -7.33
N GLU A 88 -2.28 12.08 -6.51
CA GLU A 88 -3.70 11.82 -6.77
C GLU A 88 -4.17 12.29 -8.16
N PRO A 89 -3.75 13.47 -8.68
CA PRO A 89 -4.13 13.90 -10.01
C PRO A 89 -3.49 13.09 -11.15
N ILE A 90 -2.40 12.35 -10.86
CA ILE A 90 -1.63 11.58 -11.85
C ILE A 90 -2.18 10.15 -12.00
N PHE A 91 -2.86 9.63 -10.98
CA PHE A 91 -3.40 8.29 -11.01
C PHE A 91 -4.48 8.13 -12.08
N ASP A 92 -4.42 7.01 -12.80
CA ASP A 92 -5.45 6.62 -13.75
C ASP A 92 -6.84 6.52 -13.09
N ASN A 93 -7.88 6.84 -13.86
CA ASN A 93 -9.26 6.79 -13.39
C ASN A 93 -9.74 5.36 -13.07
N ALA A 94 -9.11 4.34 -13.62
CA ALA A 94 -9.37 2.93 -13.32
C ALA A 94 -8.56 2.40 -12.12
N SER A 95 -7.69 3.22 -11.51
CA SER A 95 -7.01 2.88 -10.26
C SER A 95 -7.93 3.14 -9.07
N PHE A 96 -8.26 2.11 -8.29
CA PHE A 96 -9.23 2.18 -7.18
C PHE A 96 -8.61 1.88 -5.81
N GLY A 97 -7.48 1.17 -5.75
CA GLY A 97 -6.88 0.72 -4.50
C GLY A 97 -6.34 1.87 -3.64
N TYR A 98 -6.70 1.89 -2.34
CA TYR A 98 -6.20 2.84 -1.33
C TYR A 98 -6.38 4.33 -1.66
N ARG A 99 -7.31 4.68 -2.54
CA ARG A 99 -7.62 6.07 -2.91
C ARG A 99 -8.88 6.56 -2.21
N ARG A 100 -8.87 7.84 -1.78
CA ARG A 100 -10.03 8.48 -1.15
C ARG A 100 -11.19 8.60 -2.12
N GLY A 101 -12.40 8.40 -1.62
CA GLY A 101 -13.62 8.49 -2.43
C GLY A 101 -13.77 7.37 -3.47
N ARG A 102 -12.89 6.38 -3.46
CA ARG A 102 -12.94 5.19 -4.32
C ARG A 102 -13.25 3.95 -3.48
N SER A 103 -14.05 3.05 -4.02
CA SER A 103 -14.48 1.84 -3.32
C SER A 103 -14.33 0.60 -4.20
N PRO A 104 -14.27 -0.62 -3.59
CA PRO A 104 -14.32 -1.86 -4.35
C PRO A 104 -15.56 -1.98 -5.25
N LYS A 105 -16.69 -1.34 -4.85
CA LYS A 105 -17.91 -1.30 -5.66
C LYS A 105 -17.72 -0.51 -6.94
N ASP A 106 -16.94 0.57 -6.90
CA ASP A 106 -16.65 1.38 -8.09
C ASP A 106 -15.74 0.63 -9.05
N ALA A 107 -14.75 -0.11 -8.52
CA ALA A 107 -13.93 -1.02 -9.32
C ALA A 107 -14.78 -2.08 -10.03
N LEU A 108 -15.65 -2.77 -9.30
CA LEU A 108 -16.56 -3.77 -9.87
C LEU A 108 -17.51 -3.16 -10.92
N ARG A 109 -18.02 -1.95 -10.67
CA ARG A 109 -18.87 -1.23 -11.64
C ARG A 109 -18.10 -0.91 -12.92
N LYS A 110 -16.82 -0.52 -12.80
CA LYS A 110 -15.98 -0.29 -13.98
C LYS A 110 -15.74 -1.56 -14.77
N VAL A 111 -15.40 -2.67 -14.11
CA VAL A 111 -15.25 -3.99 -14.76
C VAL A 111 -16.54 -4.38 -15.47
N TRP A 112 -17.69 -4.23 -14.82
CA TRP A 112 -18.99 -4.53 -15.42
C TRP A 112 -19.27 -3.70 -16.69
N GLN A 113 -18.94 -2.40 -16.68
CA GLN A 113 -19.07 -1.54 -17.84
C GLN A 113 -18.21 -2.02 -19.01
N GLU A 114 -16.98 -2.46 -18.76
CA GLU A 114 -16.09 -2.98 -19.82
C GLU A 114 -16.60 -4.29 -20.42
N ILE A 115 -17.17 -5.18 -19.61
CA ILE A 115 -17.81 -6.40 -20.07
C ILE A 115 -19.02 -6.07 -20.99
N GLN A 116 -19.82 -5.08 -20.60
CA GLN A 116 -20.99 -4.66 -21.39
C GLN A 116 -20.62 -4.09 -22.77
N VAL A 117 -19.45 -3.48 -22.90
CA VAL A 117 -18.96 -2.97 -24.19
C VAL A 117 -18.15 -3.99 -24.99
N GLY A 118 -18.17 -5.27 -24.56
CA GLY A 118 -17.60 -6.39 -25.30
C GLY A 118 -16.16 -6.75 -24.94
N ALA A 119 -15.68 -6.41 -23.73
CA ALA A 119 -14.41 -6.93 -23.26
C ALA A 119 -14.56 -8.42 -22.87
N GLU A 120 -13.86 -9.30 -23.58
CA GLU A 120 -13.91 -10.75 -23.38
C GLU A 120 -12.71 -11.30 -22.62
N TRP A 121 -11.65 -10.51 -22.48
CA TRP A 121 -10.39 -10.95 -21.92
C TRP A 121 -10.08 -10.18 -20.63
N ILE A 122 -9.66 -10.90 -19.59
CA ILE A 122 -9.22 -10.36 -18.31
C ILE A 122 -7.77 -10.75 -18.13
N VAL A 123 -6.91 -9.76 -17.82
CA VAL A 123 -5.53 -9.99 -17.38
C VAL A 123 -5.51 -9.79 -15.86
N ASP A 124 -5.24 -10.88 -15.14
CA ASP A 124 -4.99 -10.84 -13.71
C ASP A 124 -3.48 -10.86 -13.48
N ALA A 125 -2.95 -9.79 -12.93
CA ALA A 125 -1.53 -9.65 -12.66
C ALA A 125 -1.32 -9.26 -11.20
N ASP A 126 -0.49 -10.02 -10.50
CA ASP A 126 -0.11 -9.76 -9.11
C ASP A 126 1.42 -9.77 -8.97
N LEU A 127 1.93 -8.86 -8.14
CA LEU A 127 3.35 -8.82 -7.82
C LEU A 127 3.64 -9.86 -6.74
N ARG A 128 4.54 -10.80 -7.03
CA ARG A 128 5.03 -11.75 -6.03
C ARG A 128 5.73 -10.98 -4.92
N GLU A 129 5.41 -11.30 -3.65
CA GLU A 129 6.13 -10.75 -2.50
C GLU A 129 7.65 -10.96 -2.69
N GLN A 130 8.36 -9.89 -3.01
CA GLN A 130 9.81 -9.88 -2.93
C GLN A 130 10.19 -9.59 -1.47
N ASN A 131 10.60 -10.63 -0.75
CA ASN A 131 11.08 -10.53 0.63
C ASN A 131 12.45 -9.83 0.77
N HIS A 132 12.91 -9.13 -0.27
CA HIS A 132 14.18 -8.41 -0.25
C HIS A 132 14.07 -7.05 -0.95
N PHE A 133 13.82 -6.00 -0.17
CA PHE A 133 14.30 -4.67 -0.49
C PHE A 133 15.79 -4.58 -0.15
N SER A 134 16.63 -5.23 -0.91
CA SER A 134 18.08 -5.01 -0.89
C SER A 134 18.50 -4.54 -2.28
N GLY A 135 18.61 -3.23 -2.42
CA GLY A 135 19.17 -2.60 -3.62
C GLY A 135 18.13 -2.15 -4.64
N LEU A 136 18.38 -1.00 -5.23
CA LEU A 136 17.69 -0.47 -6.40
C LEU A 136 17.69 -1.53 -7.50
N ALA A 137 16.55 -2.19 -7.72
CA ALA A 137 16.38 -3.13 -8.81
C ALA A 137 16.61 -2.41 -10.14
N SER A 138 17.53 -2.89 -10.94
CA SER A 138 17.79 -2.36 -12.27
C SER A 138 16.55 -2.59 -13.15
N ARG A 139 16.30 -1.67 -14.06
CA ARG A 139 15.16 -1.65 -15.00
C ARG A 139 14.96 -2.93 -15.82
N SER A 140 15.92 -3.85 -15.80
CA SER A 140 15.89 -5.13 -16.51
C SER A 140 15.16 -6.27 -15.76
N GLU A 141 14.92 -6.13 -14.44
CA GLU A 141 14.31 -7.20 -13.64
C GLU A 141 12.79 -7.23 -13.67
N TYR A 142 12.15 -6.16 -14.20
CA TYR A 142 10.68 -6.11 -14.36
C TYR A 142 10.17 -6.89 -15.60
N ALA A 143 11.05 -7.52 -16.38
CA ALA A 143 10.69 -8.21 -17.62
C ALA A 143 10.34 -9.70 -17.43
N THR A 144 10.48 -10.27 -16.24
CA THR A 144 10.11 -11.67 -15.96
C THR A 144 8.72 -11.77 -15.35
N ILE A 145 7.74 -11.19 -16.04
CA ILE A 145 6.34 -11.47 -15.75
C ILE A 145 5.97 -12.73 -16.55
N TRP A 146 5.84 -13.84 -15.84
CA TRP A 146 5.17 -15.06 -16.26
C TRP A 146 5.84 -15.95 -17.31
N ASP A 147 6.72 -16.86 -16.87
CA ASP A 147 7.22 -17.98 -17.67
C ASP A 147 6.18 -19.09 -18.00
N GLY A 148 4.89 -18.84 -17.73
CA GLY A 148 3.84 -19.82 -17.92
C GLY A 148 2.71 -19.45 -18.89
N ALA A 149 2.63 -18.21 -19.40
CA ALA A 149 1.56 -17.85 -20.33
C ALA A 149 1.85 -18.32 -21.76
N PRO A 150 0.90 -18.96 -22.46
CA PRO A 150 1.09 -19.29 -23.86
C PRO A 150 1.38 -18.02 -24.66
N ARG A 151 2.43 -18.02 -25.50
CA ARG A 151 2.86 -16.88 -26.35
C ARG A 151 1.75 -16.28 -27.24
N ARG A 152 0.61 -16.96 -27.33
CA ARG A 152 -0.62 -16.55 -28.01
C ARG A 152 -1.29 -15.33 -27.35
N TRP A 153 -1.13 -15.18 -26.03
CA TRP A 153 -1.79 -14.16 -25.22
C TRP A 153 -1.15 -12.77 -25.37
N CYS A 154 0.17 -12.72 -25.45
CA CYS A 154 0.90 -11.46 -25.66
C CYS A 154 0.59 -10.81 -27.01
N LYS A 155 0.27 -11.60 -28.05
CA LYS A 155 -0.09 -11.07 -29.39
C LYS A 155 -1.53 -10.56 -29.49
N ALA A 156 -2.45 -11.06 -28.66
CA ALA A 156 -3.81 -10.61 -28.62
C ALA A 156 -3.95 -9.28 -27.86
N ALA A 157 -3.24 -9.12 -26.74
CA ALA A 157 -3.21 -7.88 -25.97
C ALA A 157 -2.62 -6.69 -26.76
N ALA A 158 -1.65 -6.94 -27.64
CA ALA A 158 -1.05 -5.93 -28.51
C ALA A 158 -1.96 -5.43 -29.65
N LYS A 159 -3.04 -6.17 -29.97
CA LYS A 159 -4.01 -5.78 -31.01
C LYS A 159 -5.25 -5.08 -30.45
N SER A 160 -5.52 -5.18 -29.17
CA SER A 160 -6.63 -4.49 -28.51
C SER A 160 -6.02 -3.39 -27.63
N ASN A 161 -6.21 -2.13 -28.00
CA ASN A 161 -5.78 -0.95 -27.22
C ASN A 161 -6.58 -0.78 -25.91
N ARG A 162 -7.06 -1.84 -25.31
CA ARG A 162 -7.85 -1.82 -24.08
C ARG A 162 -7.27 -2.77 -23.05
N LEU A 163 -6.26 -2.30 -22.32
CA LEU A 163 -5.81 -2.91 -21.07
C LEU A 163 -6.67 -2.34 -19.93
N ILE A 164 -7.35 -3.23 -19.21
CA ILE A 164 -7.90 -2.91 -17.88
C ILE A 164 -6.79 -3.27 -16.88
N LEU A 165 -6.13 -2.26 -16.36
CA LEU A 165 -5.20 -2.38 -15.23
C LEU A 165 -5.96 -2.37 -13.90
#